data_b233218926d5a263f6d0850e09e56612
#
_entry.id   b233218926d5a263f6d0850e09e56612
#
_cell.length_a   1.000
_cell.length_b   1.000
_cell.length_c   1.000
_cell.angle_alpha   90.00
_cell.angle_beta   90.00
_cell.angle_gamma   90.00
#
_symmetry.space_group_name_H-M   'P 1'
#
loop_
_entity.id
_entity.type
_entity.pdbx_description
1 polymer ?
#
loop_
_entity_poly.entity_id
_entity_poly.type
_entity_poly.pdbx_seq_one_letter_code
_entity_poly.pdbx_strand_id
1 'polypeptide(L)'
;SLEHVGWTFQLELFQGLDADPILIKPQSSCVVRIDRTPIITGYAEIVSVSSTTKGTAVKVTGRSKTADIVDCHPDPDGPRRWSAIKVEALATLLAAEYGVEVATDASTGNPLERFALQTNETVYDAIERACGLRQLMVCDDERGRLIITRASSEKLAGSLAYGVNFETVTTTFDGSERFSEYLCRGQRAGGATIDADAAQLVSGRSTDETSRTRRLVLQPDGRTDARACKARAEWEMLTRYGRSTSVSGTVPGWLDASGNVWEINRNIRVRHPQALIDDDLLIVSVQLTRDTTGTRSALTLQPREAFAAYTPPARVRGKGARTEKGLWLTTEQVESAAKRARASL
;
A
#
# COMPACT_ATOMS: atom_id res chain seq x y z
N SER A 1 -5.33 2.62 3.89
CA SER A 1 -3.98 2.68 3.31
C SER A 1 -3.72 1.44 2.46
N LEU A 2 -2.90 1.56 1.41
CA LEU A 2 -2.46 0.40 0.61
C LEU A 2 -1.43 -0.48 1.35
N GLU A 3 -0.82 0.04 2.40
CA GLU A 3 0.18 -0.68 3.19
C GLU A 3 -0.42 -1.34 4.43
N HIS A 4 -1.65 -0.97 4.80
CA HIS A 4 -2.31 -1.46 6.01
C HIS A 4 -3.79 -1.65 5.75
N VAL A 5 -4.28 -2.84 6.06
CA VAL A 5 -5.69 -3.21 6.14
C VAL A 5 -6.21 -2.87 7.54
N GLY A 6 -7.52 -2.75 7.71
CA GLY A 6 -8.12 -2.36 8.98
C GLY A 6 -8.23 -0.83 9.12
N TRP A 7 -9.01 -0.18 8.25
CA TRP A 7 -9.24 1.27 8.32
C TRP A 7 -9.80 1.68 9.66
N THR A 8 -9.37 2.83 10.14
CA THR A 8 -9.76 3.35 11.45
C THR A 8 -10.65 4.58 11.31
N PHE A 9 -11.55 4.77 12.27
CA PHE A 9 -12.33 6.00 12.38
C PHE A 9 -12.38 6.48 13.82
N GLN A 10 -12.55 7.79 13.97
CA GLN A 10 -12.82 8.44 15.24
C GLN A 10 -13.90 9.49 15.02
N LEU A 11 -14.96 9.40 15.80
CA LEU A 11 -16.07 10.35 15.79
C LEU A 11 -16.24 10.94 17.17
N GLU A 12 -16.54 12.22 17.25
CA GLU A 12 -16.90 12.90 18.48
C GLU A 12 -18.24 13.57 18.33
N LEU A 13 -19.14 13.27 19.24
CA LEU A 13 -20.52 13.75 19.27
C LEU A 13 -20.70 14.54 20.55
N PHE A 14 -21.28 15.71 20.48
CA PHE A 14 -21.62 16.52 21.65
C PHE A 14 -23.13 16.62 21.81
N GLN A 15 -23.61 16.40 23.04
CA GLN A 15 -25.02 16.48 23.40
C GLN A 15 -25.22 17.51 24.53
N GLY A 16 -26.32 18.26 24.46
CA GLY A 16 -26.77 19.12 25.57
C GLY A 16 -27.20 18.28 26.78
N LEU A 17 -27.42 18.97 27.89
CA LEU A 17 -27.76 18.35 29.19
C LEU A 17 -29.08 17.56 29.17
N ASP A 18 -30.04 18.00 28.36
CA ASP A 18 -31.39 17.43 28.31
C ASP A 18 -31.55 16.37 27.17
N ALA A 19 -30.46 15.95 26.53
CA ALA A 19 -30.53 14.98 25.44
C ALA A 19 -30.55 13.54 25.97
N ASP A 20 -31.27 12.66 25.25
CA ASP A 20 -31.27 11.23 25.55
C ASP A 20 -29.88 10.62 25.41
N PRO A 21 -29.49 9.65 26.27
CA PRO A 21 -28.18 9.02 26.19
C PRO A 21 -27.90 8.36 24.86
N ILE A 22 -26.73 8.59 24.27
CA ILE A 22 -26.26 7.83 23.10
C ILE A 22 -25.84 6.44 23.57
N LEU A 23 -26.59 5.42 23.17
CA LEU A 23 -26.35 4.02 23.54
C LEU A 23 -25.49 3.29 22.50
N ILE A 24 -24.24 3.71 22.34
CA ILE A 24 -23.25 2.99 21.54
C ILE A 24 -22.44 2.11 22.50
N LYS A 25 -22.34 0.83 22.21
CA LYS A 25 -21.55 -0.12 23.02
C LYS A 25 -20.29 -0.52 22.25
N PRO A 26 -19.18 -0.83 22.94
CA PRO A 26 -18.05 -1.51 22.30
C PRO A 26 -18.52 -2.78 21.58
N GLN A 27 -17.88 -3.12 20.46
CA GLN A 27 -18.20 -4.23 19.56
C GLN A 27 -19.52 -4.11 18.78
N SER A 28 -20.23 -2.97 18.88
CA SER A 28 -21.38 -2.70 18.02
C SER A 28 -20.95 -2.54 16.57
N SER A 29 -21.65 -3.23 15.66
CA SER A 29 -21.45 -3.00 14.22
C SER A 29 -21.84 -1.59 13.83
N CYS A 30 -21.09 -0.96 12.94
CA CYS A 30 -21.33 0.40 12.49
C CYS A 30 -20.97 0.59 11.03
N VAL A 31 -21.58 1.61 10.43
CA VAL A 31 -21.24 2.11 9.09
C VAL A 31 -21.03 3.61 9.18
N VAL A 32 -19.82 4.06 8.96
CA VAL A 32 -19.50 5.48 8.84
C VAL A 32 -19.80 5.94 7.41
N ARG A 33 -20.52 7.06 7.28
CA ARG A 33 -20.95 7.61 5.99
C ARG A 33 -20.57 9.07 5.86
N ILE A 34 -20.30 9.48 4.63
CA ILE A 34 -20.32 10.89 4.22
C ILE A 34 -21.60 11.06 3.39
N ASP A 35 -22.54 11.82 3.92
CA ASP A 35 -23.92 11.91 3.40
C ASP A 35 -24.54 10.50 3.29
N ARG A 36 -24.73 10.00 2.07
CA ARG A 36 -25.29 8.67 1.81
C ARG A 36 -24.25 7.62 1.45
N THR A 37 -23.01 8.04 1.19
CA THR A 37 -21.91 7.18 0.74
C THR A 37 -21.25 6.51 1.93
N PRO A 38 -21.25 5.18 2.04
CA PRO A 38 -20.49 4.47 3.06
C PRO A 38 -19.00 4.68 2.84
N ILE A 39 -18.25 4.85 3.93
CA ILE A 39 -16.80 5.05 3.90
C ILE A 39 -16.10 3.92 4.65
N ILE A 40 -16.63 3.51 5.81
CA ILE A 40 -16.08 2.42 6.62
C ILE A 40 -17.25 1.60 7.14
N THR A 41 -17.19 0.28 6.96
CA THR A 41 -18.07 -0.69 7.60
C THR A 41 -17.24 -1.53 8.56
N GLY A 42 -17.62 -1.53 9.84
CA GLY A 42 -16.83 -2.22 10.87
C GLY A 42 -17.46 -2.19 12.23
N TYR A 43 -16.65 -2.04 13.26
CA TYR A 43 -17.06 -2.12 14.66
C TYR A 43 -16.55 -0.93 15.47
N ALA A 44 -17.39 -0.45 16.41
CA ALA A 44 -16.96 0.48 17.44
C ALA A 44 -16.15 -0.31 18.49
N GLU A 45 -14.92 0.10 18.75
CA GLU A 45 -14.04 -0.61 19.70
C GLU A 45 -13.98 0.11 21.05
N ILE A 46 -13.82 1.44 21.00
CA ILE A 46 -13.69 2.27 22.18
C ILE A 46 -14.79 3.32 22.18
N VAL A 47 -15.53 3.37 23.26
CA VAL A 47 -16.53 4.41 23.51
C VAL A 47 -16.19 5.11 24.81
N SER A 48 -15.89 6.40 24.74
CA SER A 48 -15.58 7.24 25.90
C SER A 48 -16.68 8.28 26.05
N VAL A 49 -17.21 8.39 27.25
CA VAL A 49 -18.26 9.38 27.59
C VAL A 49 -17.67 10.34 28.63
N SER A 50 -17.66 11.62 28.30
CA SER A 50 -17.20 12.69 29.18
C SER A 50 -18.31 13.70 29.41
N SER A 51 -18.76 13.85 30.64
CA SER A 51 -19.84 14.78 31.01
C SER A 51 -19.30 15.99 31.77
N THR A 52 -19.79 17.15 31.42
CA THR A 52 -19.48 18.43 32.06
C THR A 52 -20.80 19.16 32.41
N THR A 53 -20.71 20.29 33.07
CA THR A 53 -21.88 21.17 33.35
C THR A 53 -22.49 21.79 32.08
N LYS A 54 -21.84 21.63 30.91
CA LYS A 54 -22.32 22.17 29.63
C LYS A 54 -22.94 21.10 28.73
N GLY A 55 -22.74 19.81 29.03
CA GLY A 55 -23.23 18.69 28.24
C GLY A 55 -22.27 17.49 28.26
N THR A 56 -22.56 16.53 27.43
CA THR A 56 -21.86 15.26 27.33
C THR A 56 -21.21 15.11 25.95
N ALA A 57 -19.91 14.82 25.93
CA ALA A 57 -19.17 14.44 24.73
C ALA A 57 -19.04 12.92 24.69
N VAL A 58 -19.40 12.30 23.58
CA VAL A 58 -19.24 10.88 23.31
C VAL A 58 -18.23 10.72 22.18
N LYS A 59 -17.10 10.12 22.49
CA LYS A 59 -16.05 9.79 21.52
C LYS A 59 -16.10 8.30 21.19
N VAL A 60 -16.24 7.99 19.91
CA VAL A 60 -16.29 6.62 19.38
C VAL A 60 -15.09 6.41 18.47
N THR A 61 -14.29 5.40 18.77
CA THR A 61 -13.20 4.95 17.89
C THR A 61 -13.47 3.51 17.49
N GLY A 62 -13.19 3.19 16.24
CA GLY A 62 -13.39 1.85 15.73
C GLY A 62 -12.59 1.58 14.46
N ARG A 63 -12.72 0.35 13.97
CA ARG A 63 -12.02 -0.13 12.79
C ARG A 63 -12.96 -0.84 11.81
N SER A 64 -12.50 -1.01 10.55
CA SER A 64 -13.21 -1.81 9.56
C SER A 64 -13.25 -3.29 9.96
N LYS A 65 -14.19 -4.06 9.39
CA LYS A 65 -14.32 -5.52 9.63
C LYS A 65 -13.02 -6.28 9.41
N THR A 66 -12.22 -5.83 8.46
CA THR A 66 -10.94 -6.44 8.11
C THR A 66 -9.90 -6.36 9.23
N ALA A 67 -10.11 -5.53 10.25
CA ALA A 67 -9.23 -5.49 11.42
C ALA A 67 -9.20 -6.83 12.19
N ASP A 68 -10.30 -7.59 12.19
CA ASP A 68 -10.36 -8.88 12.87
C ASP A 68 -9.38 -9.89 12.28
N ILE A 69 -9.19 -9.90 10.95
CA ILE A 69 -8.20 -10.78 10.31
C ILE A 69 -6.75 -10.33 10.51
N VAL A 70 -6.53 -9.05 10.84
CA VAL A 70 -5.20 -8.51 11.17
C VAL A 70 -4.79 -8.94 12.58
N ASP A 71 -5.73 -8.91 13.51
CA ASP A 71 -5.47 -9.19 14.93
C ASP A 71 -5.54 -10.69 15.26
N CYS A 72 -6.31 -11.47 14.49
CA CYS A 72 -6.64 -12.84 14.82
C CYS A 72 -5.85 -13.87 14.01
N HIS A 73 -5.74 -15.07 14.59
CA HIS A 73 -5.03 -16.21 14.00
C HIS A 73 -6.02 -17.15 13.31
N PRO A 74 -5.59 -17.91 12.30
CA PRO A 74 -6.41 -18.96 11.72
C PRO A 74 -6.83 -20.02 12.74
N ASP A 75 -7.98 -20.67 12.51
CA ASP A 75 -8.48 -21.76 13.36
C ASP A 75 -7.36 -22.77 13.68
N PRO A 76 -7.04 -22.99 14.96
CA PRO A 76 -5.97 -23.90 15.38
C PRO A 76 -6.26 -25.37 14.99
N ASP A 77 -7.53 -25.76 14.90
CA ASP A 77 -7.98 -27.11 14.56
C ASP A 77 -8.26 -27.26 13.06
N GLY A 78 -8.17 -26.16 12.30
CA GLY A 78 -8.39 -26.12 10.87
C GLY A 78 -7.20 -26.62 10.03
N PRO A 79 -7.37 -26.71 8.71
CA PRO A 79 -6.30 -27.12 7.81
C PRO A 79 -5.17 -26.11 7.80
N ARG A 80 -3.95 -26.60 7.92
CA ARG A 80 -2.75 -25.75 7.95
C ARG A 80 -1.87 -25.86 6.69
N ARG A 81 -2.23 -26.76 5.75
CA ARG A 81 -1.44 -27.01 4.52
C ARG A 81 -2.36 -27.23 3.34
N TRP A 82 -2.03 -26.60 2.23
CA TRP A 82 -2.76 -26.73 0.98
C TRP A 82 -1.82 -27.05 -0.17
N SER A 83 -2.34 -27.72 -1.19
CA SER A 83 -1.65 -27.96 -2.46
C SER A 83 -2.55 -27.53 -3.60
N ALA A 84 -1.96 -26.97 -4.65
CA ALA A 84 -2.65 -26.50 -5.85
C ALA A 84 -3.82 -25.55 -5.55
N ILE A 85 -3.65 -24.64 -4.57
CA ILE A 85 -4.68 -23.70 -4.15
C ILE A 85 -4.47 -22.32 -4.80
N LYS A 86 -5.55 -21.71 -5.27
CA LYS A 86 -5.53 -20.32 -5.73
C LYS A 86 -5.49 -19.35 -4.56
N VAL A 87 -4.84 -18.21 -4.74
CA VAL A 87 -4.69 -17.19 -3.69
C VAL A 87 -6.03 -16.69 -3.19
N GLU A 88 -6.98 -16.39 -4.11
CA GLU A 88 -8.33 -15.95 -3.75
C GLU A 88 -9.12 -17.00 -2.96
N ALA A 89 -8.95 -18.28 -3.30
CA ALA A 89 -9.62 -19.38 -2.57
C ALA A 89 -9.03 -19.55 -1.16
N LEU A 90 -7.71 -19.46 -1.02
CA LEU A 90 -7.04 -19.48 0.27
C LEU A 90 -7.48 -18.32 1.15
N ALA A 91 -7.49 -17.09 0.61
CA ALA A 91 -7.92 -15.91 1.33
C ALA A 91 -9.37 -16.02 1.80
N THR A 92 -10.27 -16.50 0.92
CA THR A 92 -11.69 -16.72 1.26
C THR A 92 -11.83 -17.73 2.39
N LEU A 93 -11.09 -18.84 2.35
CA LEU A 93 -11.14 -19.86 3.41
C LEU A 93 -10.68 -19.30 4.76
N LEU A 94 -9.57 -18.57 4.77
CA LEU A 94 -9.00 -18.03 6.01
C LEU A 94 -9.82 -16.87 6.60
N ALA A 95 -10.43 -16.03 5.76
CA ALA A 95 -11.18 -14.86 6.20
C ALA A 95 -12.65 -15.18 6.56
N ALA A 96 -13.17 -16.33 6.13
CA ALA A 96 -14.59 -16.70 6.30
C ALA A 96 -15.03 -16.80 7.76
N GLU A 97 -14.17 -17.27 8.64
CA GLU A 97 -14.44 -17.39 10.09
C GLU A 97 -14.78 -16.04 10.73
N TYR A 98 -14.12 -14.98 10.25
CA TYR A 98 -14.28 -13.61 10.73
C TYR A 98 -15.37 -12.83 9.97
N GLY A 99 -16.13 -13.50 9.11
CA GLY A 99 -17.19 -12.89 8.32
C GLY A 99 -16.69 -11.83 7.34
N VAL A 100 -15.39 -11.85 6.99
CA VAL A 100 -14.78 -10.93 6.01
C VAL A 100 -14.91 -11.54 4.62
N GLU A 101 -15.63 -10.84 3.75
CA GLU A 101 -15.74 -11.22 2.34
C GLU A 101 -14.43 -10.88 1.61
N VAL A 102 -14.03 -11.76 0.68
CA VAL A 102 -12.87 -11.53 -0.17
C VAL A 102 -13.32 -11.34 -1.60
N ALA A 103 -12.86 -10.26 -2.21
CA ALA A 103 -13.07 -9.98 -3.64
C ALA A 103 -11.72 -9.79 -4.34
N THR A 104 -11.70 -9.92 -5.65
CA THR A 104 -10.50 -9.69 -6.46
C THR A 104 -10.85 -8.91 -7.72
N ASP A 105 -10.06 -7.90 -8.03
CA ASP A 105 -10.13 -7.12 -9.26
C ASP A 105 -8.93 -7.35 -10.19
N ALA A 106 -8.01 -8.23 -9.78
CA ALA A 106 -6.83 -8.57 -10.55
C ALA A 106 -6.70 -10.07 -10.76
N SER A 107 -6.05 -10.48 -11.85
CA SER A 107 -5.73 -11.89 -12.08
C SER A 107 -4.73 -12.36 -11.02
N THR A 108 -5.10 -13.40 -10.27
CA THR A 108 -4.28 -14.01 -9.21
C THR A 108 -3.26 -15.03 -9.73
N GLY A 109 -3.32 -15.34 -11.03
CA GLY A 109 -2.37 -16.23 -11.70
C GLY A 109 -2.65 -17.72 -11.42
N ASN A 110 -1.61 -18.54 -11.58
CA ASN A 110 -1.70 -19.98 -11.37
C ASN A 110 -1.84 -20.32 -9.87
N PRO A 111 -2.45 -21.47 -9.52
CA PRO A 111 -2.49 -21.94 -8.14
C PRO A 111 -1.09 -22.03 -7.51
N LEU A 112 -1.01 -21.82 -6.21
CA LEU A 112 0.18 -22.09 -5.42
C LEU A 112 0.36 -23.61 -5.33
N GLU A 113 1.52 -24.12 -5.69
CA GLU A 113 1.79 -25.57 -5.66
C GLU A 113 1.66 -26.13 -4.25
N ARG A 114 2.17 -25.40 -3.28
CA ARG A 114 2.11 -25.71 -1.84
C ARG A 114 2.07 -24.42 -1.05
N PHE A 115 1.22 -24.38 -0.05
CA PHE A 115 1.15 -23.31 0.94
C PHE A 115 0.93 -23.93 2.33
N ALA A 116 1.63 -23.41 3.33
CA ALA A 116 1.46 -23.82 4.71
C ALA A 116 1.46 -22.60 5.61
N LEU A 117 0.60 -22.60 6.63
CA LEU A 117 0.61 -21.58 7.68
C LEU A 117 1.89 -21.68 8.50
N GLN A 118 2.44 -20.55 8.86
CA GLN A 118 3.57 -20.42 9.77
C GLN A 118 3.08 -20.42 11.23
N THR A 119 3.98 -20.60 12.16
CA THR A 119 3.65 -20.52 13.60
C THR A 119 3.41 -19.04 13.95
N ASN A 120 2.33 -18.78 14.70
CA ASN A 120 1.92 -17.45 15.15
C ASN A 120 1.67 -16.43 14.01
N GLU A 121 1.33 -16.90 12.83
CA GLU A 121 0.93 -16.07 11.69
C GLU A 121 -0.55 -15.68 11.83
N THR A 122 -0.88 -14.39 11.69
CA THR A 122 -2.28 -13.95 11.64
C THR A 122 -2.92 -14.35 10.31
N VAL A 123 -4.25 -14.26 10.24
CA VAL A 123 -4.96 -14.49 8.98
C VAL A 123 -4.46 -13.55 7.89
N TYR A 124 -4.28 -12.27 8.23
CA TYR A 124 -3.79 -11.26 7.31
C TYR A 124 -2.37 -11.57 6.83
N ASP A 125 -1.44 -11.89 7.75
CA ASP A 125 -0.05 -12.22 7.39
C ASP A 125 0.03 -13.39 6.40
N ALA A 126 -0.80 -14.43 6.62
CA ALA A 126 -0.87 -15.58 5.72
C ALA A 126 -1.39 -15.19 4.32
N ILE A 127 -2.44 -14.36 4.27
CA ILE A 127 -3.01 -13.88 3.01
C ILE A 127 -2.01 -12.94 2.29
N GLU A 128 -1.41 -12.00 3.00
CA GLU A 128 -0.42 -11.07 2.45
C GLU A 128 0.77 -11.82 1.86
N ARG A 129 1.29 -12.80 2.59
CA ARG A 129 2.38 -13.66 2.12
C ARG A 129 1.99 -14.45 0.87
N ALA A 130 0.78 -15.02 0.83
CA ALA A 130 0.27 -15.72 -0.35
C ALA A 130 0.12 -14.77 -1.56
N CYS A 131 -0.38 -13.56 -1.33
CA CYS A 131 -0.48 -12.50 -2.33
C CYS A 131 0.91 -12.05 -2.82
N GLY A 132 1.88 -11.87 -1.91
CA GLY A 132 3.26 -11.52 -2.24
C GLY A 132 3.93 -12.50 -3.18
N LEU A 133 3.66 -13.83 -3.06
CA LEU A 133 4.15 -14.85 -4.00
C LEU A 133 3.62 -14.65 -5.44
N ARG A 134 2.56 -13.89 -5.62
CA ARG A 134 1.92 -13.56 -6.91
C ARG A 134 2.03 -12.08 -7.25
N GLN A 135 2.81 -11.31 -6.46
CA GLN A 135 2.97 -9.86 -6.63
C GLN A 135 1.62 -9.14 -6.63
N LEU A 136 0.74 -9.59 -5.77
CA LEU A 136 -0.56 -9.00 -5.50
C LEU A 136 -0.47 -8.19 -4.20
N MET A 137 -1.36 -7.23 -4.08
CA MET A 137 -1.58 -6.44 -2.88
C MET A 137 -2.94 -6.79 -2.29
N VAL A 138 -3.11 -6.47 -1.03
CA VAL A 138 -4.39 -6.54 -0.34
C VAL A 138 -4.74 -5.17 0.23
N CYS A 139 -5.98 -4.78 0.08
CA CYS A 139 -6.54 -3.61 0.74
C CYS A 139 -7.98 -3.91 1.15
N ASP A 140 -8.58 -3.06 1.94
CA ASP A 140 -9.99 -3.13 2.27
C ASP A 140 -10.80 -2.08 1.51
N ASP A 141 -12.10 -2.29 1.43
CA ASP A 141 -13.03 -1.36 0.84
C ASP A 141 -14.00 -0.77 1.89
N GLU A 142 -14.86 0.14 1.45
CA GLU A 142 -15.87 0.81 2.27
C GLU A 142 -16.92 -0.13 2.89
N ARG A 143 -17.05 -1.34 2.35
CA ARG A 143 -17.96 -2.38 2.84
C ARG A 143 -17.31 -3.31 3.86
N GLY A 144 -16.02 -3.13 4.13
CA GLY A 144 -15.22 -3.99 5.01
C GLY A 144 -14.91 -5.35 4.38
N ARG A 145 -14.78 -5.40 3.04
CA ARG A 145 -14.28 -6.57 2.31
C ARG A 145 -12.79 -6.47 2.12
N LEU A 146 -12.12 -7.60 2.05
CA LEU A 146 -10.72 -7.69 1.65
C LEU A 146 -10.62 -7.77 0.12
N ILE A 147 -9.91 -6.85 -0.49
CA ILE A 147 -9.73 -6.77 -1.94
C ILE A 147 -8.32 -7.21 -2.30
N ILE A 148 -8.21 -8.27 -3.10
CA ILE A 148 -6.95 -8.70 -3.69
C ILE A 148 -6.79 -7.99 -5.03
N THR A 149 -5.76 -7.15 -5.15
CA THR A 149 -5.59 -6.22 -6.26
C THR A 149 -4.14 -6.11 -6.72
N ARG A 150 -3.90 -5.22 -7.67
CA ARG A 150 -2.58 -4.72 -8.10
C ARG A 150 -2.59 -3.21 -8.10
N ALA A 151 -1.40 -2.60 -8.15
CA ALA A 151 -1.30 -1.16 -8.35
C ALA A 151 -2.05 -0.74 -9.62
N SER A 152 -3.10 0.05 -9.45
CA SER A 152 -3.99 0.47 -10.53
C SER A 152 -3.25 1.33 -11.55
N SER A 153 -3.68 1.25 -12.81
CA SER A 153 -3.31 2.21 -13.85
C SER A 153 -4.37 3.29 -14.05
N GLU A 154 -5.51 3.20 -13.36
CA GLU A 154 -6.57 4.17 -13.46
C GLU A 154 -6.14 5.52 -12.92
N LYS A 155 -6.47 6.57 -13.68
CA LYS A 155 -6.09 7.94 -13.37
C LYS A 155 -7.32 8.77 -13.05
N LEU A 156 -7.27 9.47 -11.93
CA LEU A 156 -8.27 10.45 -11.53
C LEU A 156 -8.19 11.69 -12.43
N ALA A 157 -9.32 12.34 -12.60
CA ALA A 157 -9.37 13.64 -13.27
C ALA A 157 -8.67 14.72 -12.44
N GLY A 158 -8.10 15.70 -13.13
CA GLY A 158 -7.42 16.83 -12.50
C GLY A 158 -5.97 16.55 -12.11
N SER A 159 -5.44 17.40 -11.26
CA SER A 159 -4.07 17.32 -10.75
C SER A 159 -3.96 17.97 -9.38
N LEU A 160 -3.01 17.53 -8.59
CA LEU A 160 -2.61 18.14 -7.32
C LEU A 160 -1.38 19.02 -7.57
N ALA A 161 -1.48 20.30 -7.27
CA ALA A 161 -0.40 21.24 -7.52
C ALA A 161 -0.14 22.13 -6.30
N TYR A 162 1.15 22.27 -5.95
CA TYR A 162 1.58 23.20 -4.92
C TYR A 162 1.17 24.63 -5.26
N GLY A 163 0.59 25.34 -4.28
CA GLY A 163 0.10 26.71 -4.43
C GLY A 163 -1.23 26.85 -5.19
N VAL A 164 -1.86 25.76 -5.59
CA VAL A 164 -3.18 25.77 -6.27
C VAL A 164 -4.23 25.07 -5.41
N ASN A 165 -4.07 23.77 -5.16
CA ASN A 165 -5.03 22.96 -4.42
C ASN A 165 -4.38 22.05 -3.34
N PHE A 166 -3.05 22.07 -3.20
CA PHE A 166 -2.38 21.61 -1.99
C PHE A 166 -2.26 22.77 -1.00
N GLU A 167 -2.92 22.67 0.16
CA GLU A 167 -2.72 23.59 1.30
C GLU A 167 -1.32 23.42 1.89
N THR A 168 -0.89 22.17 2.05
CA THR A 168 0.46 21.80 2.46
C THR A 168 0.95 20.66 1.59
N VAL A 169 2.25 20.63 1.29
CA VAL A 169 2.87 19.51 0.59
C VAL A 169 4.29 19.30 1.10
N THR A 170 4.61 18.04 1.37
CA THR A 170 5.95 17.58 1.76
C THR A 170 6.35 16.47 0.81
N THR A 171 7.51 16.62 0.18
CA THR A 171 8.10 15.55 -0.62
C THR A 171 9.31 15.00 0.12
N THR A 172 9.33 13.71 0.35
CA THR A 172 10.42 13.00 1.00
C THR A 172 11.11 12.10 -0.02
N PHE A 173 12.44 12.23 -0.10
CA PHE A 173 13.30 11.34 -0.86
C PHE A 173 14.16 10.56 0.14
N ASP A 174 13.87 9.27 0.28
CA ASP A 174 14.58 8.38 1.21
C ASP A 174 15.37 7.32 0.46
N GLY A 175 16.68 7.49 0.38
CA GLY A 175 17.61 6.53 -0.21
C GLY A 175 18.15 5.50 0.78
N SER A 176 17.70 5.47 2.04
CA SER A 176 18.26 4.60 3.09
C SER A 176 18.08 3.12 2.77
N GLU A 177 16.98 2.75 2.12
CA GLU A 177 16.64 1.39 1.74
C GLU A 177 16.99 1.04 0.27
N ARG A 178 17.64 1.94 -0.47
CA ARG A 178 18.12 1.66 -1.83
C ARG A 178 19.51 1.05 -1.83
N PHE A 179 19.71 0.08 -2.72
CA PHE A 179 20.98 -0.65 -2.90
C PHE A 179 21.40 -0.56 -4.36
N SER A 180 22.72 -0.47 -4.59
CA SER A 180 23.27 -0.44 -5.96
C SER A 180 23.18 -1.81 -6.65
N GLU A 181 23.09 -2.88 -5.87
CA GLU A 181 23.02 -4.25 -6.38
C GLU A 181 22.07 -5.10 -5.54
N TYR A 182 21.17 -5.78 -6.23
CA TYR A 182 20.23 -6.75 -5.68
C TYR A 182 20.57 -8.12 -6.25
N LEU A 183 20.96 -9.05 -5.40
CA LEU A 183 21.39 -10.39 -5.77
C LEU A 183 20.45 -11.43 -5.15
N CYS A 184 19.61 -12.06 -5.94
CA CYS A 184 18.82 -13.20 -5.48
C CYS A 184 19.60 -14.50 -5.71
N ARG A 185 19.74 -15.34 -4.66
CA ARG A 185 20.39 -16.65 -4.70
C ARG A 185 19.44 -17.72 -4.21
N GLY A 186 19.28 -18.77 -5.00
CA GLY A 186 18.40 -19.90 -4.69
C GLY A 186 19.01 -21.23 -5.10
N GLN A 187 18.30 -22.30 -4.80
CA GLN A 187 18.67 -23.66 -5.20
C GLN A 187 17.68 -24.21 -6.22
N ARG A 188 18.19 -24.78 -7.29
CA ARG A 188 17.37 -25.48 -8.29
C ARG A 188 16.95 -26.84 -7.74
N ALA A 189 15.74 -27.29 -8.13
CA ALA A 189 15.33 -28.67 -7.87
C ALA A 189 16.28 -29.63 -8.55
N GLY A 190 16.99 -30.45 -7.79
CA GLY A 190 17.73 -31.61 -8.33
C GLY A 190 16.73 -32.59 -8.95
N GLY A 191 16.97 -33.01 -10.19
CA GLY A 191 16.27 -34.16 -10.79
C GLY A 191 16.71 -35.46 -10.06
N ALA A 192 15.85 -36.49 -10.10
CA ALA A 192 16.01 -37.75 -9.39
C ALA A 192 17.30 -38.59 -9.80
N THR A 193 18.19 -38.05 -10.61
CA THR A 193 19.37 -38.73 -11.17
C THR A 193 20.68 -37.96 -11.00
N ILE A 194 20.75 -36.94 -10.16
CA ILE A 194 21.98 -36.17 -9.95
C ILE A 194 22.42 -36.24 -8.49
N ASP A 195 23.68 -36.57 -8.25
CA ASP A 195 24.32 -36.61 -6.96
C ASP A 195 23.94 -35.44 -6.05
N ALA A 196 23.73 -35.72 -4.78
CA ALA A 196 23.26 -34.77 -3.76
C ALA A 196 24.19 -33.53 -3.61
N ASP A 197 25.41 -33.59 -4.10
CA ASP A 197 26.41 -32.51 -4.09
C ASP A 197 26.24 -31.47 -5.24
N ALA A 198 25.36 -31.71 -6.20
CA ALA A 198 25.11 -30.83 -7.35
C ALA A 198 23.78 -30.03 -7.22
N ALA A 199 23.44 -29.61 -6.03
CA ALA A 199 22.41 -28.57 -5.85
C ALA A 199 22.88 -27.30 -6.56
N GLN A 200 22.51 -27.16 -7.84
CA GLN A 200 23.00 -26.10 -8.69
C GLN A 200 22.48 -24.76 -8.15
N LEU A 201 23.39 -23.99 -7.56
CA LEU A 201 23.11 -22.63 -7.11
C LEU A 201 22.70 -21.80 -8.34
N VAL A 202 21.49 -21.26 -8.29
CA VAL A 202 21.00 -20.33 -9.29
C VAL A 202 21.01 -18.91 -8.71
N SER A 203 21.32 -17.95 -9.55
CA SER A 203 21.33 -16.55 -9.14
C SER A 203 20.73 -15.64 -10.20
N GLY A 204 20.14 -14.55 -9.75
CA GLY A 204 19.68 -13.45 -10.58
C GLY A 204 20.09 -12.12 -9.98
N ARG A 205 20.41 -11.14 -10.80
CA ARG A 205 20.93 -9.84 -10.38
C ARG A 205 20.13 -8.72 -11.03
N SER A 206 19.91 -7.64 -10.25
CA SER A 206 19.46 -6.34 -10.74
C SER A 206 20.34 -5.24 -10.14
N THR A 207 20.47 -4.13 -10.84
CA THR A 207 21.28 -2.97 -10.42
C THR A 207 20.46 -1.70 -10.46
N ASP A 208 20.65 -0.83 -9.47
CA ASP A 208 20.07 0.50 -9.36
C ASP A 208 21.18 1.55 -9.39
N GLU A 209 20.94 2.67 -10.04
CA GLU A 209 21.90 3.77 -10.12
C GLU A 209 21.94 4.54 -8.80
N THR A 210 22.84 4.15 -7.91
CA THR A 210 23.12 4.86 -6.66
C THR A 210 24.59 5.23 -6.58
N SER A 211 24.90 6.34 -5.91
CA SER A 211 26.27 6.82 -5.77
C SER A 211 27.15 5.99 -4.83
N ARG A 212 26.52 5.16 -3.98
CA ARG A 212 27.23 4.32 -2.99
C ARG A 212 27.13 2.86 -3.36
N THR A 213 28.21 2.11 -3.23
CA THR A 213 28.18 0.64 -3.38
C THR A 213 27.50 0.02 -2.18
N ARG A 214 26.29 -0.50 -2.38
CA ARG A 214 25.49 -1.22 -1.40
C ARG A 214 24.90 -2.47 -2.06
N ARG A 215 25.04 -3.64 -1.42
CA ARG A 215 24.54 -4.90 -1.95
C ARG A 215 23.52 -5.49 -1.01
N LEU A 216 22.37 -5.91 -1.56
CA LEU A 216 21.34 -6.69 -0.89
C LEU A 216 21.33 -8.10 -1.46
N VAL A 217 21.40 -9.11 -0.58
CA VAL A 217 21.27 -10.52 -0.98
C VAL A 217 19.91 -11.02 -0.54
N LEU A 218 19.16 -11.58 -1.49
CA LEU A 218 17.80 -12.06 -1.33
C LEU A 218 17.79 -13.60 -1.45
N GLN A 219 16.89 -14.22 -0.70
CA GLN A 219 16.56 -15.62 -0.87
C GLN A 219 15.15 -15.74 -1.46
N PRO A 220 14.92 -16.58 -2.46
CA PRO A 220 13.58 -16.86 -2.97
C PRO A 220 12.83 -17.79 -2.03
N ASP A 221 11.51 -17.68 -2.02
CA ASP A 221 10.64 -18.58 -1.29
C ASP A 221 10.55 -19.94 -2.01
N GLY A 222 11.38 -20.90 -1.59
CA GLY A 222 11.36 -22.26 -2.12
C GLY A 222 12.30 -22.51 -3.31
N ARG A 223 12.01 -23.58 -4.07
CA ARG A 223 12.80 -23.99 -5.24
C ARG A 223 12.58 -23.00 -6.38
N THR A 224 13.66 -22.57 -7.02
CA THR A 224 13.64 -21.51 -8.02
C THR A 224 14.58 -21.79 -9.18
N ASP A 225 14.45 -21.03 -10.25
CA ASP A 225 15.36 -20.99 -11.38
C ASP A 225 16.03 -19.61 -11.53
N ALA A 226 16.98 -19.48 -12.43
CA ALA A 226 17.70 -18.23 -12.64
C ALA A 226 16.78 -17.10 -13.13
N ARG A 227 15.73 -17.41 -13.89
CA ARG A 227 14.74 -16.43 -14.37
C ARG A 227 13.90 -15.89 -13.22
N ALA A 228 13.44 -16.76 -12.33
CA ALA A 228 12.68 -16.36 -11.16
C ALA A 228 13.55 -15.57 -10.15
N CYS A 229 14.81 -15.96 -9.95
CA CYS A 229 15.77 -15.17 -9.17
C CYS A 229 15.98 -13.77 -9.74
N LYS A 230 16.10 -13.64 -11.07
CA LYS A 230 16.25 -12.34 -11.71
C LYS A 230 15.01 -11.48 -11.54
N ALA A 231 13.82 -12.04 -11.78
CA ALA A 231 12.54 -11.34 -11.60
C ALA A 231 12.35 -10.87 -10.14
N ARG A 232 12.75 -11.69 -9.15
CA ARG A 232 12.72 -11.33 -7.73
C ARG A 232 13.65 -10.16 -7.42
N ALA A 233 14.87 -10.17 -7.96
CA ALA A 233 15.84 -9.10 -7.76
C ALA A 233 15.36 -7.78 -8.42
N GLU A 234 14.78 -7.85 -9.63
CA GLU A 234 14.19 -6.69 -10.32
C GLU A 234 13.00 -6.12 -9.57
N TRP A 235 12.10 -6.98 -9.09
CA TRP A 235 10.94 -6.56 -8.30
C TRP A 235 11.36 -5.85 -7.00
N GLU A 236 12.31 -6.40 -6.26
CA GLU A 236 12.82 -5.78 -5.02
C GLU A 236 13.45 -4.42 -5.30
N MET A 237 14.26 -4.31 -6.35
CA MET A 237 14.88 -3.06 -6.75
C MET A 237 13.83 -1.99 -7.05
N LEU A 238 12.81 -2.31 -7.83
CA LEU A 238 11.78 -1.37 -8.24
C LEU A 238 10.85 -0.96 -7.10
N THR A 239 10.51 -1.91 -6.23
CA THR A 239 9.72 -1.63 -5.03
C THR A 239 10.45 -0.64 -4.12
N ARG A 240 11.75 -0.86 -3.87
CA ARG A 240 12.56 0.07 -3.05
C ARG A 240 12.79 1.40 -3.74
N TYR A 241 12.99 1.40 -5.05
CA TYR A 241 13.03 2.63 -5.84
C TYR A 241 11.72 3.43 -5.70
N GLY A 242 10.58 2.82 -5.91
CA GLY A 242 9.28 3.47 -5.76
C GLY A 242 9.05 4.00 -4.34
N ARG A 243 9.33 3.19 -3.31
CA ARG A 243 9.20 3.57 -1.90
C ARG A 243 10.15 4.68 -1.47
N SER A 244 11.23 4.91 -2.21
CA SER A 244 12.18 5.98 -1.90
C SER A 244 11.63 7.38 -2.13
N THR A 245 10.50 7.53 -2.78
CA THR A 245 9.85 8.83 -3.00
C THR A 245 8.43 8.80 -2.45
N SER A 246 8.10 9.74 -1.60
CA SER A 246 6.78 9.93 -1.04
C SER A 246 6.39 11.40 -1.07
N VAL A 247 5.17 11.67 -1.50
CA VAL A 247 4.56 13.01 -1.44
C VAL A 247 3.38 12.94 -0.51
N SER A 248 3.40 13.71 0.56
CA SER A 248 2.27 13.86 1.47
C SER A 248 1.78 15.29 1.45
N GLY A 249 0.47 15.49 1.53
CA GLY A 249 -0.09 16.84 1.55
C GLY A 249 -1.56 16.85 1.88
N THR A 250 -2.06 18.05 2.17
CA THR A 250 -3.44 18.30 2.56
C THR A 250 -4.16 19.07 1.46
N VAL A 251 -5.34 18.59 1.11
CA VAL A 251 -6.25 19.25 0.18
C VAL A 251 -7.55 19.64 0.87
N PRO A 252 -8.19 20.74 0.49
CA PRO A 252 -9.49 21.13 1.06
C PRO A 252 -10.59 20.18 0.57
N GLY A 253 -11.52 19.88 1.46
CA GLY A 253 -12.67 19.01 1.16
C GLY A 253 -12.33 17.52 1.21
N TRP A 254 -13.36 16.69 0.93
CA TRP A 254 -13.29 15.24 0.94
C TRP A 254 -13.41 14.61 -0.45
N LEU A 255 -13.68 15.43 -1.45
CA LEU A 255 -14.01 14.99 -2.79
C LEU A 255 -12.88 15.33 -3.78
N ASP A 256 -12.69 14.45 -4.74
CA ASP A 256 -11.83 14.68 -5.89
C ASP A 256 -12.47 15.66 -6.92
N ALA A 257 -11.78 15.91 -8.01
CA ALA A 257 -12.27 16.80 -9.07
C ALA A 257 -13.54 16.28 -9.79
N SER A 258 -13.87 15.01 -9.64
CA SER A 258 -15.07 14.37 -10.20
C SER A 258 -16.25 14.36 -9.22
N GLY A 259 -16.05 14.84 -7.99
CA GLY A 259 -17.06 14.85 -6.94
C GLY A 259 -17.19 13.53 -6.18
N ASN A 260 -16.23 12.62 -6.32
CA ASN A 260 -16.16 11.38 -5.56
C ASN A 260 -15.25 11.53 -4.33
N VAL A 261 -15.52 10.77 -3.29
CA VAL A 261 -14.61 10.70 -2.13
C VAL A 261 -13.26 10.17 -2.58
N TRP A 262 -12.17 10.74 -2.05
CA TRP A 262 -10.82 10.29 -2.35
C TRP A 262 -10.65 8.80 -2.05
N GLU A 263 -10.13 8.05 -3.02
CA GLU A 263 -9.89 6.61 -2.94
C GLU A 263 -8.40 6.28 -3.02
N ILE A 264 -7.99 5.24 -2.30
CA ILE A 264 -6.67 4.64 -2.47
C ILE A 264 -6.59 3.86 -3.79
N ASN A 265 -5.38 3.52 -4.22
CA ASN A 265 -5.12 2.78 -5.45
C ASN A 265 -5.63 3.48 -6.72
N ARG A 266 -5.57 4.81 -6.75
CA ARG A 266 -5.85 5.65 -7.93
C ARG A 266 -4.65 6.53 -8.22
N ASN A 267 -4.35 6.77 -9.50
CA ASN A 267 -3.26 7.66 -9.90
C ASN A 267 -3.77 9.07 -10.09
N ILE A 268 -2.96 10.05 -9.72
CA ILE A 268 -3.24 11.47 -9.99
C ILE A 268 -1.94 12.20 -10.34
N ARG A 269 -2.03 13.18 -11.23
CA ARG A 269 -0.91 14.05 -11.56
C ARG A 269 -0.56 14.94 -10.39
N VAL A 270 0.70 14.91 -9.95
CA VAL A 270 1.23 15.74 -8.86
C VAL A 270 2.28 16.68 -9.39
N ARG A 271 2.18 17.96 -9.03
CA ARG A 271 3.12 19.01 -9.40
C ARG A 271 3.66 19.71 -8.15
N HIS A 272 4.93 19.48 -7.86
CA HIS A 272 5.68 20.14 -6.79
C HIS A 272 7.01 20.66 -7.35
N PRO A 273 7.03 21.85 -7.96
CA PRO A 273 8.21 22.34 -8.69
C PRO A 273 9.47 22.46 -7.83
N GLN A 274 9.32 22.80 -6.52
CA GLN A 274 10.45 22.92 -5.60
C GLN A 274 11.15 21.58 -5.33
N ALA A 275 10.40 20.48 -5.43
CA ALA A 275 10.93 19.13 -5.32
C ALA A 275 11.19 18.49 -6.69
N LEU A 276 11.00 19.22 -7.79
CA LEU A 276 11.12 18.75 -9.18
C LEU A 276 10.20 17.56 -9.48
N ILE A 277 9.05 17.48 -8.81
CA ILE A 277 8.01 16.49 -9.08
C ILE A 277 7.04 17.07 -10.11
N ASP A 278 6.84 16.37 -11.21
CA ASP A 278 5.74 16.54 -12.16
C ASP A 278 5.44 15.17 -12.76
N ASP A 279 4.72 14.31 -11.99
CA ASP A 279 4.51 12.92 -12.36
C ASP A 279 3.14 12.40 -11.88
N ASP A 280 2.74 11.25 -12.42
CA ASP A 280 1.54 10.54 -12.00
C ASP A 280 1.89 9.63 -10.81
N LEU A 281 1.34 9.93 -9.65
CA LEU A 281 1.57 9.18 -8.41
C LEU A 281 0.32 8.44 -7.96
N LEU A 282 0.52 7.28 -7.35
CA LEU A 282 -0.53 6.44 -6.78
C LEU A 282 -0.90 6.96 -5.39
N ILE A 283 -2.18 7.13 -5.13
CA ILE A 283 -2.71 7.45 -3.78
C ILE A 283 -2.59 6.20 -2.92
N VAL A 284 -1.72 6.27 -1.91
CA VAL A 284 -1.41 5.16 -1.00
C VAL A 284 -2.24 5.23 0.27
N SER A 285 -2.46 6.45 0.78
CA SER A 285 -3.22 6.67 2.00
C SER A 285 -4.12 7.89 1.84
N VAL A 286 -5.31 7.79 2.41
CA VAL A 286 -6.30 8.87 2.51
C VAL A 286 -6.75 8.97 3.96
N GLN A 287 -6.67 10.17 4.53
CA GLN A 287 -7.22 10.49 5.83
C GLN A 287 -8.20 11.65 5.69
N LEU A 288 -9.45 11.40 5.97
CA LEU A 288 -10.52 12.40 5.92
C LEU A 288 -10.71 13.00 7.30
N THR A 289 -10.64 14.32 7.43
CA THR A 289 -10.81 15.04 8.68
C THR A 289 -11.88 16.10 8.58
N ARG A 290 -12.59 16.31 9.68
CA ARG A 290 -13.54 17.43 9.86
C ARG A 290 -13.33 18.02 11.24
N ASP A 291 -13.08 19.29 11.28
CA ASP A 291 -12.93 20.07 12.50
C ASP A 291 -13.68 21.41 12.41
N THR A 292 -13.46 22.29 13.38
CA THR A 292 -14.05 23.64 13.41
C THR A 292 -13.62 24.54 12.25
N THR A 293 -12.54 24.20 11.56
CA THR A 293 -12.00 24.97 10.43
C THR A 293 -12.46 24.44 9.08
N GLY A 294 -13.17 23.31 9.06
CA GLY A 294 -13.74 22.74 7.84
C GLY A 294 -13.37 21.27 7.61
N THR A 295 -13.49 20.84 6.36
CA THR A 295 -13.17 19.47 5.91
C THR A 295 -11.88 19.46 5.12
N ARG A 296 -11.03 18.46 5.34
CA ARG A 296 -9.76 18.26 4.66
C ARG A 296 -9.49 16.80 4.40
N SER A 297 -8.72 16.56 3.35
CA SER A 297 -8.13 15.23 3.06
C SER A 297 -6.63 15.32 3.09
N ALA A 298 -5.99 14.54 3.95
CA ALA A 298 -4.55 14.31 3.91
C ALA A 298 -4.28 13.09 3.03
N LEU A 299 -3.47 13.29 2.00
CA LEU A 299 -3.13 12.29 1.00
C LEU A 299 -1.65 11.94 1.09
N THR A 300 -1.34 10.66 1.01
CA THR A 300 0.04 10.18 0.78
C THR A 300 0.08 9.51 -0.59
N LEU A 301 1.06 9.91 -1.40
CA LEU A 301 1.21 9.47 -2.77
C LEU A 301 2.64 8.95 -2.98
N GLN A 302 2.76 7.89 -3.77
CA GLN A 302 4.05 7.29 -4.11
C GLN A 302 4.06 6.89 -5.59
N PRO A 303 5.24 6.71 -6.20
CA PRO A 303 5.35 6.09 -7.51
C PRO A 303 4.67 4.72 -7.51
N ARG A 304 3.94 4.43 -8.58
CA ARG A 304 3.23 3.16 -8.75
C ARG A 304 4.15 1.94 -8.63
N GLU A 305 5.42 2.11 -9.01
CA GLU A 305 6.48 1.11 -8.95
C GLU A 305 6.71 0.57 -7.54
N ALA A 306 6.39 1.35 -6.50
CA ALA A 306 6.43 0.91 -5.11
C ALA A 306 5.56 -0.32 -4.83
N PHE A 307 4.52 -0.54 -5.66
CA PHE A 307 3.48 -1.55 -5.46
C PHE A 307 3.27 -2.45 -6.68
N ALA A 308 3.89 -2.15 -7.83
CA ALA A 308 3.65 -2.88 -9.06
C ALA A 308 4.57 -4.10 -9.23
N ALA A 309 4.00 -5.17 -9.76
CA ALA A 309 4.80 -6.16 -10.46
C ALA A 309 5.33 -5.53 -11.76
N TYR A 310 6.64 -5.33 -11.85
CA TYR A 310 7.24 -4.71 -13.02
C TYR A 310 7.43 -5.74 -14.13
N THR A 311 6.78 -5.48 -15.26
CA THR A 311 7.23 -5.99 -16.54
C THR A 311 7.94 -4.83 -17.23
N PRO A 312 9.28 -4.86 -17.40
CA PRO A 312 9.96 -3.78 -18.10
C PRO A 312 9.32 -3.64 -19.48
N PRO A 313 8.96 -2.41 -19.90
CA PRO A 313 8.52 -2.20 -21.26
C PRO A 313 9.60 -2.72 -22.20
N ALA A 314 9.21 -3.49 -23.21
CA ALA A 314 10.13 -3.95 -24.23
C ALA A 314 10.91 -2.71 -24.72
N ARG A 315 12.26 -2.75 -24.65
CA ARG A 315 13.10 -1.63 -25.09
C ARG A 315 12.75 -1.36 -26.55
N VAL A 316 11.93 -0.34 -26.79
CA VAL A 316 11.75 0.21 -28.11
C VAL A 316 13.08 0.88 -28.45
N ARG A 317 13.89 0.23 -29.28
CA ARG A 317 15.02 0.87 -29.95
C ARG A 317 14.46 1.92 -30.92
N GLY A 318 14.04 3.08 -30.39
CA GLY A 318 13.64 4.26 -31.12
C GLY A 318 14.71 5.33 -30.95
N LYS A 319 15.21 5.87 -32.05
CA LYS A 319 16.05 7.08 -32.06
C LYS A 319 15.30 8.22 -31.37
N GLY A 320 15.81 8.68 -30.25
CA GLY A 320 15.21 9.72 -29.40
C GLY A 320 15.04 9.22 -27.99
N ALA A 321 16.15 8.90 -27.32
CA ALA A 321 16.15 8.69 -25.88
C ALA A 321 15.71 10.00 -25.23
N ARG A 322 14.43 10.11 -24.87
CA ARG A 322 14.09 10.84 -23.66
C ARG A 322 14.88 10.12 -22.57
N THR A 323 15.92 10.77 -22.09
CA THR A 323 16.53 10.42 -20.83
C THR A 323 15.38 10.29 -19.84
N GLU A 324 15.11 9.09 -19.32
CA GLU A 324 14.35 8.92 -18.10
C GLU A 324 15.11 9.76 -17.07
N LYS A 325 14.61 10.98 -16.87
CA LYS A 325 15.08 11.82 -15.76
C LYS A 325 14.60 11.09 -14.52
N GLY A 326 15.49 10.32 -13.93
CA GLY A 326 15.26 9.75 -12.63
C GLY A 326 14.80 10.86 -11.68
N LEU A 327 13.93 10.54 -10.74
CA LEU A 327 13.47 11.40 -9.65
C LEU A 327 14.61 12.02 -8.80
N TRP A 328 15.86 11.69 -9.11
CA TRP A 328 17.06 12.14 -8.41
C TRP A 328 17.84 13.14 -9.25
N LEU A 329 18.11 14.30 -8.65
CA LEU A 329 18.94 15.33 -9.24
C LEU A 329 20.39 14.84 -9.36
N THR A 330 21.00 15.07 -10.51
CA THR A 330 22.45 15.00 -10.62
C THR A 330 23.11 16.18 -9.87
N THR A 331 24.36 16.02 -9.48
CA THR A 331 25.13 17.07 -8.81
C THR A 331 25.08 18.42 -9.55
N GLU A 332 25.17 18.39 -10.89
CA GLU A 332 25.05 19.59 -11.74
C GLU A 332 23.67 20.26 -11.67
N GLN A 333 22.59 19.47 -11.55
CA GLN A 333 21.23 19.99 -11.41
C GLN A 333 21.01 20.64 -10.04
N VAL A 334 21.59 20.10 -8.98
CA VAL A 334 21.58 20.68 -7.63
C VAL A 334 22.34 22.00 -7.62
N GLU A 335 23.53 22.04 -8.21
CA GLU A 335 24.34 23.28 -8.31
C GLU A 335 23.65 24.36 -9.15
N SER A 336 23.01 23.98 -10.25
CA SER A 336 22.28 24.92 -11.09
C SER A 336 21.01 25.46 -10.42
N ALA A 337 20.32 24.67 -9.63
CA ALA A 337 19.17 25.08 -8.84
C ALA A 337 19.57 26.02 -7.70
N ALA A 338 20.67 25.71 -7.00
CA ALA A 338 21.24 26.56 -5.95
C ALA A 338 21.73 27.92 -6.50
N LYS A 339 22.29 27.92 -7.70
CA LYS A 339 22.74 29.15 -8.37
C LYS A 339 21.58 30.07 -8.80
N ARG A 340 20.46 29.48 -9.25
CA ARG A 340 19.22 30.22 -9.56
C ARG A 340 18.56 30.79 -8.33
N ALA A 341 18.49 30.03 -7.23
CA ALA A 341 17.93 30.50 -5.97
C ALA A 341 18.72 31.66 -5.36
N ARG A 342 20.05 31.68 -5.52
CA ARG A 342 20.92 32.81 -5.09
C ARG A 342 20.83 34.04 -5.99
N ALA A 343 20.39 33.90 -7.23
CA ALA A 343 20.23 35.04 -8.17
C ALA A 343 18.85 35.72 -8.06
N SER A 344 17.93 35.14 -7.29
CA SER A 344 16.57 35.64 -7.05
C SER A 344 16.38 36.28 -5.66
N LEU A 345 17.45 36.33 -4.85
CA LEU A 345 17.57 37.08 -3.59
C LEU A 345 18.40 38.36 -3.81
#